data_0c99e113d74fdd6a9fe8466baedf2674
#
_entry.id   0c99e113d74fdd6a9fe8466baedf2674
#
_cell.length_a   1.000
_cell.length_b   1.000
_cell.length_c   1.000
_cell.angle_alpha   90.00
_cell.angle_beta   90.00
_cell.angle_gamma   90.00
#
_symmetry.space_group_name_H-M   'P 1'
#
loop_
_entity.id
_entity.type
_entity.pdbx_description
1 polymer ?
#
loop_
_entity_poly.entity_id
_entity_poly.type
_entity_poly.pdbx_seq_one_letter_code
_entity_poly.pdbx_strand_id
1 'polypeptide(L)'
;MNQYKLPDLPYDFGALEPHVSGKIMELHHGKHHAGYVKGANATLERLDEARTTEQFDRIPALERALAFHLSGHILHSIFWRNLSPRGGGEPAGELKATLERDFGGLPAFKRQFNEVAASTMGSGWAALVWEPLSSRLLITQIYDHQSNLNQGGVPLLVLDAWEHAYYLQYQNRKADFFGACWNVFNWPDVARRFEAARKLHVDAA
;
A
#
# COMPACT_ATOMS: atom_id res chain seq x y z
N MET A 1 -3.28 -24.72 7.34
CA MET A 1 -2.75 -23.64 6.45
C MET A 1 -1.72 -22.79 7.17
N ASN A 2 -0.76 -22.20 6.42
CA ASN A 2 0.12 -21.20 6.99
C ASN A 2 -0.70 -19.91 7.24
N GLN A 3 -0.77 -19.48 8.50
CA GLN A 3 -1.45 -18.24 8.86
C GLN A 3 -0.58 -17.01 8.52
N TYR A 4 -1.22 -15.91 8.11
CA TYR A 4 -0.56 -14.61 8.00
C TYR A 4 -0.11 -14.13 9.38
N LYS A 5 1.03 -13.44 9.42
CA LYS A 5 1.58 -12.85 10.64
C LYS A 5 1.75 -11.35 10.45
N LEU A 6 1.51 -10.60 11.51
CA LEU A 6 1.85 -9.19 11.54
C LEU A 6 3.39 -9.06 11.42
N PRO A 7 3.93 -8.42 10.38
CA PRO A 7 5.37 -8.22 10.28
C PRO A 7 5.84 -7.19 11.30
N ASP A 8 7.04 -7.37 11.84
CA ASP A 8 7.68 -6.35 12.67
C ASP A 8 8.00 -5.10 11.83
N LEU A 9 7.92 -3.93 12.46
CA LEU A 9 8.40 -2.69 11.86
C LEU A 9 9.94 -2.72 11.75
N PRO A 10 10.53 -2.18 10.66
CA PRO A 10 11.97 -2.12 10.51
C PRO A 10 12.62 -0.95 11.29
N TYR A 11 11.85 -0.24 12.11
CA TYR A 11 12.25 0.93 12.92
C TYR A 11 11.28 1.12 14.10
N ASP A 12 11.71 1.89 15.12
CA ASP A 12 10.89 2.20 16.28
C ASP A 12 9.69 3.11 15.92
N PHE A 13 8.62 3.07 16.70
CA PHE A 13 7.42 3.87 16.45
C PHE A 13 7.69 5.37 16.28
N GLY A 14 8.58 5.95 17.06
CA GLY A 14 8.93 7.37 16.99
C GLY A 14 9.96 7.73 15.91
N ALA A 15 10.48 6.75 15.16
CA ALA A 15 11.61 6.99 14.25
C ALA A 15 11.27 7.85 13.04
N LEU A 16 10.00 8.01 12.70
CA LEU A 16 9.53 8.82 11.56
C LEU A 16 9.16 10.25 11.95
N GLU A 17 9.28 10.62 13.22
CA GLU A 17 9.03 11.99 13.67
C GLU A 17 10.03 12.98 13.02
N PRO A 18 9.59 14.22 12.75
CA PRO A 18 8.28 14.81 13.04
C PRO A 18 7.21 14.52 11.97
N HIS A 19 7.50 13.72 10.93
CA HIS A 19 6.64 13.52 9.78
C HIS A 19 5.45 12.60 10.05
N VAL A 20 5.65 11.55 10.86
CA VAL A 20 4.59 10.65 11.34
C VAL A 20 4.85 10.38 12.82
N SER A 21 3.88 10.73 13.68
CA SER A 21 4.06 10.59 15.13
C SER A 21 4.11 9.14 15.58
N GLY A 22 4.90 8.87 16.62
CA GLY A 22 4.99 7.54 17.23
C GLY A 22 3.62 7.00 17.68
N LYS A 23 2.71 7.88 18.11
CA LYS A 23 1.34 7.49 18.49
C LYS A 23 0.52 6.98 17.31
N ILE A 24 0.63 7.62 16.14
CA ILE A 24 0.01 7.10 14.90
C ILE A 24 0.60 5.75 14.58
N MET A 25 1.93 5.61 14.58
CA MET A 25 2.61 4.36 14.25
C MET A 25 2.19 3.19 15.16
N GLU A 26 2.10 3.43 16.46
CA GLU A 26 1.63 2.44 17.45
C GLU A 26 0.21 1.92 17.12
N LEU A 27 -0.72 2.84 16.86
CA LEU A 27 -2.12 2.48 16.59
C LEU A 27 -2.27 1.87 15.19
N HIS A 28 -1.62 2.47 14.20
CA HIS A 28 -1.73 2.07 12.81
C HIS A 28 -1.17 0.66 12.58
N HIS A 29 0.00 0.36 13.13
CA HIS A 29 0.59 -0.97 13.07
C HIS A 29 -0.10 -1.94 14.06
N GLY A 30 -0.14 -1.58 15.35
CA GLY A 30 -0.55 -2.51 16.42
C GLY A 30 -2.06 -2.74 16.52
N LYS A 31 -2.90 -1.91 15.91
CA LYS A 31 -4.36 -2.07 15.92
C LYS A 31 -4.93 -2.27 14.51
N HIS A 32 -4.72 -1.31 13.59
CA HIS A 32 -5.30 -1.40 12.25
C HIS A 32 -4.69 -2.55 11.45
N HIS A 33 -3.37 -2.59 11.25
CA HIS A 33 -2.73 -3.67 10.51
C HIS A 33 -2.92 -5.04 11.19
N ALA A 34 -2.74 -5.12 12.52
CA ALA A 34 -3.03 -6.34 13.28
C ALA A 34 -4.48 -6.83 13.08
N GLY A 35 -5.43 -5.90 13.00
CA GLY A 35 -6.84 -6.20 12.71
C GLY A 35 -7.04 -6.84 11.33
N TYR A 36 -6.37 -6.34 10.31
CA TYR A 36 -6.42 -6.92 8.96
C TYR A 36 -5.81 -8.31 8.90
N VAL A 37 -4.68 -8.54 9.56
CA VAL A 37 -4.06 -9.89 9.67
C VAL A 37 -5.02 -10.87 10.33
N LYS A 38 -5.61 -10.48 11.47
CA LYS A 38 -6.59 -11.30 12.19
C LYS A 38 -7.81 -11.59 11.31
N GLY A 39 -8.34 -10.58 10.63
CA GLY A 39 -9.50 -10.70 9.75
C GLY A 39 -9.25 -11.64 8.57
N ALA A 40 -8.07 -11.53 7.92
CA ALA A 40 -7.69 -12.41 6.82
C ALA A 40 -7.61 -13.88 7.28
N ASN A 41 -6.94 -14.17 8.40
CA ASN A 41 -6.84 -15.52 8.92
C ASN A 41 -8.21 -16.11 9.30
N ALA A 42 -9.04 -15.34 10.02
CA ALA A 42 -10.37 -15.78 10.40
C ALA A 42 -11.28 -16.04 9.18
N THR A 43 -11.11 -15.24 8.11
CA THR A 43 -11.88 -15.46 6.89
C THR A 43 -11.43 -16.72 6.14
N LEU A 44 -10.13 -17.00 6.10
CA LEU A 44 -9.60 -18.23 5.51
C LEU A 44 -10.09 -19.47 6.27
N GLU A 45 -10.10 -19.45 7.60
CA GLU A 45 -10.63 -20.54 8.42
C GLU A 45 -12.11 -20.82 8.10
N ARG A 46 -12.93 -19.75 7.94
CA ARG A 46 -14.34 -19.90 7.58
C ARG A 46 -14.55 -20.38 6.14
N LEU A 47 -13.67 -20.02 5.21
CA LEU A 47 -13.69 -20.55 3.85
C LEU A 47 -13.36 -22.06 3.84
N ASP A 48 -12.44 -22.49 4.67
CA ASP A 48 -12.11 -23.93 4.81
C ASP A 48 -13.25 -24.71 5.45
N GLU A 49 -13.89 -24.16 6.48
CA GLU A 49 -15.07 -24.73 7.09
C GLU A 49 -16.19 -24.89 6.05
N ALA A 50 -16.46 -23.83 5.26
CA ALA A 50 -17.48 -23.85 4.21
C ALA A 50 -17.22 -24.95 3.16
N ARG A 51 -15.95 -25.16 2.77
CA ARG A 51 -15.53 -26.23 1.86
C ARG A 51 -15.74 -27.62 2.48
N THR A 52 -15.36 -27.77 3.76
CA THR A 52 -15.46 -29.06 4.46
C THR A 52 -16.90 -29.48 4.71
N THR A 53 -17.78 -28.51 4.95
CA THR A 53 -19.20 -28.75 5.24
C THR A 53 -20.09 -28.63 3.99
N GLU A 54 -19.51 -28.30 2.83
CA GLU A 54 -20.23 -28.03 1.57
C GLU A 54 -21.32 -26.95 1.68
N GLN A 55 -21.12 -25.97 2.60
CA GLN A 55 -22.04 -24.87 2.85
C GLN A 55 -21.55 -23.59 2.16
N PHE A 56 -21.97 -23.36 0.92
CA PHE A 56 -21.45 -22.29 0.06
C PHE A 56 -22.30 -21.02 0.02
N ASP A 57 -23.39 -20.95 0.74
CA ASP A 57 -24.31 -19.80 0.79
C ASP A 57 -23.60 -18.50 1.26
N ARG A 58 -22.56 -18.60 2.09
CA ARG A 58 -21.77 -17.49 2.61
C ARG A 58 -20.52 -17.15 1.81
N ILE A 59 -20.13 -17.95 0.83
CA ILE A 59 -18.90 -17.75 0.05
C ILE A 59 -18.77 -16.33 -0.53
N PRO A 60 -19.80 -15.73 -1.18
CA PRO A 60 -19.66 -14.40 -1.74
C PRO A 60 -19.33 -13.31 -0.68
N ALA A 61 -19.81 -13.47 0.55
CA ALA A 61 -19.50 -12.54 1.64
C ALA A 61 -18.09 -12.79 2.19
N LEU A 62 -17.66 -14.04 2.29
CA LEU A 62 -16.32 -14.41 2.75
C LEU A 62 -15.25 -13.95 1.75
N GLU A 63 -15.48 -14.12 0.44
CA GLU A 63 -14.54 -13.66 -0.58
C GLU A 63 -14.39 -12.12 -0.56
N ARG A 64 -15.47 -11.37 -0.36
CA ARG A 64 -15.38 -9.91 -0.17
C ARG A 64 -14.60 -9.54 1.09
N ALA A 65 -14.84 -10.23 2.21
CA ALA A 65 -14.13 -10.01 3.45
C ALA A 65 -12.63 -10.35 3.33
N LEU A 66 -12.31 -11.45 2.63
CA LEU A 66 -10.92 -11.83 2.36
C LEU A 66 -10.23 -10.78 1.50
N ALA A 67 -10.84 -10.34 0.42
CA ALA A 67 -10.29 -9.29 -0.44
C ALA A 67 -9.97 -8.02 0.36
N PHE A 68 -10.87 -7.57 1.23
CA PHE A 68 -10.66 -6.42 2.10
C PHE A 68 -9.50 -6.62 3.08
N HIS A 69 -9.55 -7.68 3.88
CA HIS A 69 -8.56 -7.90 4.93
C HIS A 69 -7.17 -8.25 4.37
N LEU A 70 -7.10 -9.09 3.36
CA LEU A 70 -5.83 -9.48 2.76
C LEU A 70 -5.16 -8.32 2.02
N SER A 71 -5.93 -7.52 1.28
CA SER A 71 -5.40 -6.31 0.65
C SER A 71 -4.93 -5.29 1.68
N GLY A 72 -5.69 -5.12 2.79
CA GLY A 72 -5.26 -4.29 3.91
C GLY A 72 -3.93 -4.77 4.50
N HIS A 73 -3.78 -6.07 4.75
CA HIS A 73 -2.51 -6.64 5.21
C HIS A 73 -1.36 -6.39 4.22
N ILE A 74 -1.58 -6.64 2.92
CA ILE A 74 -0.55 -6.47 1.89
C ILE A 74 -0.12 -5.01 1.79
N LEU A 75 -1.07 -4.07 1.66
CA LEU A 75 -0.76 -2.65 1.50
C LEU A 75 -0.02 -2.08 2.72
N HIS A 76 -0.42 -2.44 3.94
CA HIS A 76 0.30 -2.01 5.14
C HIS A 76 1.69 -2.63 5.23
N SER A 77 1.86 -3.90 4.84
CA SER A 77 3.18 -4.55 4.80
C SER A 77 4.14 -3.85 3.83
N ILE A 78 3.62 -3.34 2.70
CA ILE A 78 4.38 -2.52 1.76
C ILE A 78 4.65 -1.16 2.36
N PHE A 79 3.65 -0.51 2.94
CA PHE A 79 3.73 0.84 3.50
C PHE A 79 4.84 0.98 4.54
N TRP A 80 4.96 0.04 5.49
CA TRP A 80 6.04 0.07 6.49
C TRP A 80 7.44 0.01 5.87
N ARG A 81 7.61 -0.73 4.80
CA ARG A 81 8.89 -0.84 4.08
C ARG A 81 9.15 0.35 3.17
N ASN A 82 8.10 0.98 2.65
CA ASN A 82 8.18 2.20 1.87
C ASN A 82 8.52 3.44 2.70
N LEU A 83 8.54 3.34 4.03
CA LEU A 83 8.92 4.41 4.94
C LEU A 83 10.27 4.09 5.60
N SER A 84 11.06 5.12 5.90
CA SER A 84 12.36 5.00 6.55
C SER A 84 12.72 6.30 7.28
N PRO A 85 13.32 6.24 8.49
CA PRO A 85 13.89 7.41 9.14
C PRO A 85 15.08 8.03 8.36
N ARG A 86 15.61 7.31 7.38
CA ARG A 86 16.63 7.78 6.43
C ARG A 86 16.05 7.93 5.02
N GLY A 87 14.73 8.11 4.92
CA GLY A 87 14.02 8.28 3.67
C GLY A 87 14.14 9.68 3.09
N GLY A 88 13.29 9.98 2.12
CA GLY A 88 13.32 11.23 1.38
C GLY A 88 14.27 11.20 0.17
N GLY A 89 14.61 12.39 -0.33
CA GLY A 89 15.45 12.49 -1.53
C GLY A 89 14.72 12.09 -2.81
N GLU A 90 15.46 11.47 -3.73
CA GLU A 90 14.98 11.11 -5.07
C GLU A 90 15.29 9.65 -5.40
N PRO A 91 14.47 9.01 -6.24
CA PRO A 91 14.81 7.72 -6.82
C PRO A 91 16.05 7.83 -7.72
N ALA A 92 16.73 6.71 -7.91
CA ALA A 92 17.95 6.61 -8.75
C ALA A 92 17.83 5.45 -9.75
N GLY A 93 18.78 5.35 -10.65
CA GLY A 93 18.93 4.24 -11.60
C GLY A 93 17.72 4.05 -12.50
N GLU A 94 17.39 2.81 -12.80
CA GLU A 94 16.30 2.42 -13.71
C GLU A 94 14.93 2.93 -13.26
N LEU A 95 14.66 2.96 -11.96
CA LEU A 95 13.40 3.51 -11.45
C LEU A 95 13.27 5.00 -11.82
N LYS A 96 14.33 5.79 -11.67
CA LYS A 96 14.33 7.20 -12.06
C LYS A 96 14.09 7.36 -13.57
N ALA A 97 14.82 6.62 -14.39
CA ALA A 97 14.67 6.65 -15.84
C ALA A 97 13.24 6.27 -16.29
N THR A 98 12.66 5.27 -15.63
CA THR A 98 11.28 4.82 -15.92
C THR A 98 10.25 5.86 -15.48
N LEU A 99 10.43 6.53 -14.33
CA LEU A 99 9.59 7.65 -13.90
C LEU A 99 9.69 8.85 -14.88
N GLU A 100 10.88 9.12 -15.40
CA GLU A 100 11.09 10.15 -16.43
C GLU A 100 10.34 9.80 -17.72
N ARG A 101 10.44 8.54 -18.16
CA ARG A 101 9.76 8.05 -19.36
C ARG A 101 8.23 8.12 -19.25
N ASP A 102 7.67 7.68 -18.11
CA ASP A 102 6.24 7.44 -17.99
C ASP A 102 5.48 8.67 -17.46
N PHE A 103 6.14 9.57 -16.70
CA PHE A 103 5.52 10.74 -16.07
C PHE A 103 6.15 12.08 -16.47
N GLY A 104 7.25 12.08 -17.23
CA GLY A 104 7.99 13.32 -17.56
C GLY A 104 8.84 13.83 -16.41
N GLY A 105 9.21 12.96 -15.47
CA GLY A 105 10.12 13.23 -14.36
C GLY A 105 9.46 13.27 -12.98
N LEU A 106 10.32 13.31 -11.96
CA LEU A 106 9.89 13.24 -10.55
C LEU A 106 8.92 14.37 -10.13
N PRO A 107 9.10 15.64 -10.55
CA PRO A 107 8.15 16.70 -10.18
C PRO A 107 6.74 16.47 -10.72
N ALA A 108 6.60 15.98 -11.94
CA ALA A 108 5.31 15.67 -12.55
C ALA A 108 4.67 14.44 -11.88
N PHE A 109 5.46 13.39 -11.63
CA PHE A 109 5.03 12.23 -10.86
C PHE A 109 4.51 12.64 -9.46
N LYS A 110 5.27 13.45 -8.71
CA LYS A 110 4.86 13.93 -7.37
C LYS A 110 3.51 14.65 -7.41
N ARG A 111 3.32 15.56 -8.37
CA ARG A 111 2.05 16.28 -8.52
C ARG A 111 0.90 15.32 -8.79
N GLN A 112 1.07 14.41 -9.76
CA GLN A 112 0.02 13.45 -10.10
C GLN A 112 -0.28 12.49 -8.95
N PHE A 113 0.74 12.01 -8.25
CA PHE A 113 0.59 11.10 -7.11
C PHE A 113 -0.15 11.76 -5.94
N ASN A 114 0.23 13.01 -5.62
CA ASN A 114 -0.45 13.78 -4.57
C ASN A 114 -1.91 14.10 -4.95
N GLU A 115 -2.18 14.40 -6.21
CA GLU A 115 -3.55 14.66 -6.67
C GLU A 115 -4.43 13.41 -6.55
N VAL A 116 -3.89 12.24 -6.91
CA VAL A 116 -4.58 10.95 -6.73
C VAL A 116 -4.86 10.68 -5.24
N ALA A 117 -3.89 10.93 -4.35
CA ALA A 117 -4.08 10.77 -2.92
C ALA A 117 -5.12 11.77 -2.37
N ALA A 118 -5.04 13.04 -2.76
CA ALA A 118 -5.92 14.11 -2.27
C ALA A 118 -7.37 13.93 -2.73
N SER A 119 -7.57 13.48 -3.97
CA SER A 119 -8.90 13.26 -4.56
C SER A 119 -9.56 11.95 -4.11
N THR A 120 -8.90 11.12 -3.30
CA THR A 120 -9.51 9.92 -2.72
C THR A 120 -10.63 10.33 -1.77
N MET A 121 -11.86 10.02 -2.17
CA MET A 121 -13.06 10.25 -1.36
C MET A 121 -13.26 9.07 -0.40
N GLY A 122 -13.42 9.38 0.89
CA GLY A 122 -13.51 8.35 1.93
C GLY A 122 -12.15 7.68 2.17
N SER A 123 -12.16 6.38 2.29
CA SER A 123 -10.99 5.56 2.62
C SER A 123 -10.31 5.01 1.38
N GLY A 124 -8.99 5.08 1.33
CA GLY A 124 -8.26 4.52 0.19
C GLY A 124 -6.76 4.84 0.20
N TRP A 125 -6.12 4.62 -0.94
CA TRP A 125 -4.68 4.73 -1.12
C TRP A 125 -4.33 5.34 -2.48
N ALA A 126 -3.20 6.02 -2.56
CA ALA A 126 -2.51 6.23 -3.82
C ALA A 126 -1.38 5.19 -3.94
N ALA A 127 -1.24 4.58 -5.10
CA ALA A 127 -0.21 3.59 -5.35
C ALA A 127 0.51 3.84 -6.67
N LEU A 128 1.85 3.82 -6.64
CA LEU A 128 2.66 3.61 -7.83
C LEU A 128 2.73 2.12 -8.08
N VAL A 129 2.31 1.68 -9.25
CA VAL A 129 2.29 0.27 -9.63
C VAL A 129 3.10 0.03 -10.89
N TRP A 130 3.74 -1.13 -10.98
CA TRP A 130 4.26 -1.67 -12.22
C TRP A 130 3.17 -2.45 -12.92
N GLU A 131 2.88 -2.12 -14.18
CA GLU A 131 1.93 -2.86 -15.01
C GLU A 131 2.75 -3.70 -16.02
N PRO A 132 2.76 -5.04 -15.85
CA PRO A 132 3.69 -5.90 -16.58
C PRO A 132 3.32 -6.13 -18.05
N LEU A 133 2.05 -5.94 -18.44
CA LEU A 133 1.59 -6.15 -19.81
C LEU A 133 2.16 -5.10 -20.77
N SER A 134 2.07 -3.82 -20.38
CA SER A 134 2.60 -2.70 -21.16
C SER A 134 4.00 -2.28 -20.72
N SER A 135 4.57 -2.90 -19.68
CA SER A 135 5.86 -2.54 -19.08
C SER A 135 5.95 -1.07 -18.70
N ARG A 136 4.93 -0.60 -17.94
CA ARG A 136 4.81 0.81 -17.52
C ARG A 136 4.60 0.97 -16.03
N LEU A 137 5.00 2.13 -15.54
CA LEU A 137 4.59 2.64 -14.25
C LEU A 137 3.26 3.37 -14.39
N LEU A 138 2.30 3.02 -13.54
CA LEU A 138 1.00 3.69 -13.46
C LEU A 138 0.77 4.19 -12.03
N ILE A 139 -0.08 5.21 -11.87
CA ILE A 139 -0.60 5.61 -10.57
C ILE A 139 -2.04 5.12 -10.49
N THR A 140 -2.35 4.39 -9.41
CA THR A 140 -3.68 3.85 -9.16
C THR A 140 -4.25 4.47 -7.89
N GLN A 141 -5.51 4.90 -7.95
CA GLN A 141 -6.30 5.26 -6.78
C GLN A 141 -7.05 4.01 -6.31
N ILE A 142 -6.72 3.52 -5.13
CA ILE A 142 -7.32 2.32 -4.55
C ILE A 142 -8.37 2.76 -3.54
N TYR A 143 -9.62 2.30 -3.69
CA TYR A 143 -10.67 2.52 -2.70
C TYR A 143 -10.69 1.39 -1.67
N ASP A 144 -10.96 1.75 -0.43
CA ASP A 144 -10.76 0.88 0.72
C ASP A 144 -9.36 0.26 0.69
N HIS A 145 -9.26 -1.04 0.44
CA HIS A 145 -7.97 -1.73 0.24
C HIS A 145 -7.94 -2.53 -1.06
N GLN A 146 -9.09 -2.89 -1.61
CA GLN A 146 -9.22 -3.92 -2.66
C GLN A 146 -9.94 -3.44 -3.92
N SER A 147 -10.47 -2.21 -3.95
CA SER A 147 -11.29 -1.74 -5.09
C SER A 147 -10.51 -0.81 -6.01
N ASN A 148 -10.92 -0.75 -7.27
CA ASN A 148 -10.33 0.10 -8.32
C ASN A 148 -8.87 -0.25 -8.66
N LEU A 149 -8.57 -1.54 -8.70
CA LEU A 149 -7.25 -2.05 -9.03
C LEU A 149 -7.11 -2.34 -10.53
N ASN A 150 -5.95 -2.02 -11.09
CA ASN A 150 -5.54 -2.54 -12.39
C ASN A 150 -5.13 -4.01 -12.22
N GLN A 151 -5.79 -4.92 -12.93
CA GLN A 151 -5.48 -6.35 -12.84
C GLN A 151 -4.02 -6.61 -13.25
N GLY A 152 -3.29 -7.36 -12.41
CA GLY A 152 -1.87 -7.65 -12.63
C GLY A 152 -0.91 -6.53 -12.21
N GLY A 153 -1.39 -5.35 -11.81
CA GLY A 153 -0.56 -4.27 -11.30
C GLY A 153 0.13 -4.65 -9.99
N VAL A 154 1.45 -4.43 -9.92
CA VAL A 154 2.28 -4.74 -8.74
C VAL A 154 2.58 -3.45 -7.99
N PRO A 155 2.10 -3.28 -6.74
CA PRO A 155 2.34 -2.05 -5.98
C PRO A 155 3.82 -1.93 -5.55
N LEU A 156 4.41 -0.78 -5.84
CA LEU A 156 5.80 -0.44 -5.56
C LEU A 156 5.93 0.56 -4.43
N LEU A 157 5.19 1.68 -4.52
CA LEU A 157 5.06 2.72 -3.51
C LEU A 157 3.59 2.90 -3.22
N VAL A 158 3.22 2.88 -1.95
CA VAL A 158 1.84 3.11 -1.49
C VAL A 158 1.79 4.22 -0.46
N LEU A 159 0.73 5.02 -0.52
CA LEU A 159 0.45 6.09 0.43
C LEU A 159 -0.95 5.90 0.97
N ASP A 160 -1.06 5.74 2.28
CA ASP A 160 -2.32 5.56 2.97
C ASP A 160 -3.06 6.90 3.10
N ALA A 161 -4.26 6.97 2.53
CA ALA A 161 -5.15 8.13 2.62
C ALA A 161 -6.35 7.91 3.56
N TRP A 162 -6.38 6.81 4.29
CA TRP A 162 -7.32 6.59 5.38
C TRP A 162 -7.07 7.58 6.52
N GLU A 163 -8.12 8.05 7.17
CA GLU A 163 -8.00 9.01 8.29
C GLU A 163 -7.16 8.47 9.46
N HIS A 164 -7.18 7.16 9.70
CA HIS A 164 -6.36 6.54 10.74
C HIS A 164 -4.84 6.74 10.54
N ALA A 165 -4.40 6.98 9.31
CA ALA A 165 -2.99 7.19 9.00
C ALA A 165 -2.48 8.60 9.38
N TYR A 166 -3.38 9.59 9.55
CA TYR A 166 -2.96 10.97 9.69
C TYR A 166 -3.77 11.83 10.67
N TYR A 167 -5.04 11.49 10.95
CA TYR A 167 -5.98 12.41 11.59
C TYR A 167 -5.54 12.88 12.99
N LEU A 168 -4.89 12.03 13.78
CA LEU A 168 -4.39 12.38 15.11
C LEU A 168 -3.33 13.50 15.10
N GLN A 169 -2.58 13.64 14.01
CA GLN A 169 -1.50 14.63 13.88
C GLN A 169 -1.88 15.78 12.94
N TYR A 170 -2.50 15.46 11.83
CA TYR A 170 -2.78 16.41 10.76
C TYR A 170 -4.24 16.86 10.69
N GLN A 171 -5.14 16.18 11.40
CA GLN A 171 -6.58 16.45 11.39
C GLN A 171 -7.12 16.47 9.94
N ASN A 172 -7.85 17.50 9.54
CA ASN A 172 -8.40 17.65 8.19
C ASN A 172 -7.35 18.06 7.13
N ARG A 173 -6.09 18.30 7.52
CA ARG A 173 -5.02 18.72 6.61
C ARG A 173 -4.31 17.51 5.99
N LYS A 174 -5.05 16.62 5.35
CA LYS A 174 -4.48 15.40 4.75
C LYS A 174 -3.39 15.69 3.70
N ALA A 175 -3.45 16.83 3.00
CA ALA A 175 -2.43 17.23 2.04
C ALA A 175 -1.06 17.48 2.70
N ASP A 176 -1.05 18.01 3.94
CA ASP A 176 0.18 18.23 4.71
C ASP A 176 0.83 16.89 5.08
N PHE A 177 0.02 15.89 5.45
CA PHE A 177 0.50 14.53 5.69
C PHE A 177 1.13 13.93 4.42
N PHE A 178 0.48 14.07 3.27
CA PHE A 178 1.03 13.57 2.01
C PHE A 178 2.36 14.26 1.67
N GLY A 179 2.43 15.59 1.90
CA GLY A 179 3.68 16.34 1.78
C GLY A 179 4.78 15.84 2.72
N ALA A 180 4.43 15.52 3.97
CA ALA A 180 5.36 15.01 4.97
C ALA A 180 5.91 13.63 4.61
N CYS A 181 5.11 12.75 4.00
CA CYS A 181 5.53 11.40 3.61
C CYS A 181 6.70 11.41 2.60
N TRP A 182 6.81 12.45 1.76
CA TRP A 182 7.95 12.56 0.82
C TRP A 182 9.31 12.65 1.52
N ASN A 183 9.36 13.09 2.78
CA ASN A 183 10.60 13.16 3.55
C ASN A 183 11.02 11.82 4.14
N VAL A 184 10.14 10.84 4.14
CA VAL A 184 10.38 9.52 4.73
C VAL A 184 10.20 8.36 3.75
N PHE A 185 9.87 8.62 2.48
CA PHE A 185 9.80 7.57 1.48
C PHE A 185 11.15 6.90 1.26
N ASN A 186 11.14 5.58 1.32
CA ASN A 186 12.30 4.70 1.18
C ASN A 186 12.51 4.31 -0.30
N TRP A 187 13.08 5.19 -1.09
CA TRP A 187 13.34 4.95 -2.51
C TRP A 187 14.15 3.67 -2.81
N PRO A 188 15.13 3.27 -1.97
CA PRO A 188 15.78 1.95 -2.11
C PRO A 188 14.81 0.77 -2.05
N ASP A 189 13.79 0.77 -1.17
CA ASP A 189 12.78 -0.29 -1.15
C ASP A 189 11.89 -0.25 -2.39
N VAL A 190 11.48 0.93 -2.82
CA VAL A 190 10.68 1.10 -4.06
C VAL A 190 11.45 0.59 -5.28
N ALA A 191 12.75 0.93 -5.40
CA ALA A 191 13.60 0.45 -6.49
C ALA A 191 13.76 -1.08 -6.45
N ARG A 192 14.00 -1.67 -5.28
CA ARG A 192 14.07 -3.12 -5.11
C ARG A 192 12.77 -3.83 -5.55
N ARG A 193 11.61 -3.25 -5.20
CA ARG A 193 10.29 -3.77 -5.63
C ARG A 193 10.13 -3.65 -7.13
N PHE A 194 10.52 -2.54 -7.72
CA PHE A 194 10.50 -2.33 -9.15
C PHE A 194 11.36 -3.37 -9.90
N GLU A 195 12.59 -3.61 -9.44
CA GLU A 195 13.48 -4.62 -10.03
C GLU A 195 12.93 -6.06 -9.93
N ALA A 196 12.16 -6.36 -8.90
CA ALA A 196 11.46 -7.64 -8.78
C ALA A 196 10.24 -7.71 -9.71
N ALA A 197 9.43 -6.64 -9.74
CA ALA A 197 8.18 -6.59 -10.48
C ALA A 197 8.39 -6.61 -12.01
N ARG A 198 9.45 -5.93 -12.52
CA ARG A 198 9.75 -5.89 -13.96
C ARG A 198 10.16 -7.24 -14.55
N LYS A 199 10.42 -8.24 -13.72
CA LYS A 199 10.69 -9.63 -14.15
C LYS A 199 9.43 -10.46 -14.35
N LEU A 200 8.29 -9.94 -13.91
CA LEU A 200 7.00 -10.57 -14.13
C LEU A 200 6.58 -10.30 -15.57
N HIS A 201 6.19 -11.34 -16.25
CA HIS A 201 5.63 -11.27 -17.59
C HIS A 201 4.19 -11.75 -17.53
N VAL A 202 3.30 -11.03 -18.19
CA VAL A 202 1.94 -11.46 -18.44
C VAL A 202 1.84 -11.68 -19.94
N ASP A 203 1.74 -12.96 -20.34
CA ASP A 203 1.53 -13.31 -21.73
C ASP A 203 0.08 -12.96 -22.10
N ALA A 204 -0.07 -11.83 -22.77
CA ALA A 204 -1.33 -11.46 -23.44
C ALA A 204 -1.12 -11.65 -24.95
N ALA A 205 -0.94 -12.90 -25.34
CA ALA A 205 -0.81 -13.26 -26.76
C ALA A 205 -2.11 -13.09 -27.50
#